data_541c050a097516181162833cb4cf431e
#
_entry.id   541c050a097516181162833cb4cf431e
#
_cell.length_a   1.000
_cell.length_b   1.000
_cell.length_c   1.000
_cell.angle_alpha   90.00
_cell.angle_beta   90.00
_cell.angle_gamma   90.00
#
_symmetry.space_group_name_H-M   'P 1'
#
loop_
_entity.id
_entity.type
_entity.pdbx_description
1 polymer ?
#
loop_
_entity_poly.entity_id
_entity_poly.type
_entity_poly.pdbx_seq_one_letter_code
_entity_poly.pdbx_strand_id
1 'polypeptide(L)'
;MHNIADDVLRRRALHVVSENDRVRRATVALALQDLTTFGQLMNESHQSLRDNFEVSTNQMDEAVRNAQQTPGVFGARMTGGGFGGCIVIVADSTANVNNLEGATLVKPVSGAAII
;
A
#
# COMPACT_ATOMS: atom_id res chain seq x y z
N MET A 1 -21.67 7.68 25.42
CA MET A 1 -20.34 7.43 25.99
C MET A 1 -19.54 6.55 25.02
N HIS A 2 -18.34 6.97 24.67
CA HIS A 2 -17.49 6.22 23.74
C HIS A 2 -16.87 5.03 24.46
N ASN A 3 -17.10 3.85 23.91
CA ASN A 3 -16.49 2.60 24.35
C ASN A 3 -15.32 2.28 23.45
N ILE A 4 -14.22 1.77 24.00
CA ILE A 4 -13.03 1.40 23.22
C ILE A 4 -13.38 0.37 22.14
N ALA A 5 -14.25 -0.60 22.46
CA ALA A 5 -14.69 -1.61 21.50
C ALA A 5 -15.45 -1.00 20.32
N ASP A 6 -16.30 0.00 20.59
CA ASP A 6 -17.04 0.70 19.54
C ASP A 6 -16.09 1.52 18.65
N ASP A 7 -15.07 2.12 19.24
CA ASP A 7 -14.08 2.90 18.50
C ASP A 7 -13.24 2.01 17.59
N VAL A 8 -12.80 0.86 18.09
CA VAL A 8 -12.06 -0.12 17.29
C VAL A 8 -12.93 -0.63 16.14
N LEU A 9 -14.18 -0.98 16.42
CA LEU A 9 -15.09 -1.48 15.39
C LEU A 9 -15.33 -0.43 14.32
N ARG A 10 -15.49 0.82 14.69
CA ARG A 10 -15.66 1.94 13.76
C ARG A 10 -14.46 2.10 12.86
N ARG A 11 -13.24 2.03 13.43
CA ARG A 11 -12.00 2.15 12.62
C ARG A 11 -11.84 0.98 11.67
N ARG A 12 -12.18 -0.24 12.08
CA ARG A 12 -12.16 -1.41 11.19
C ARG A 12 -13.14 -1.26 10.03
N ALA A 13 -14.37 -0.82 10.36
CA ALA A 13 -15.39 -0.58 9.33
C ALA A 13 -14.95 0.53 8.36
N LEU A 14 -14.37 1.61 8.88
CA LEU A 14 -13.86 2.70 8.06
C LEU A 14 -12.79 2.20 7.10
N HIS A 15 -11.87 1.35 7.56
CA HIS A 15 -10.85 0.78 6.70
C HIS A 15 -11.48 -0.03 5.55
N VAL A 16 -12.43 -0.91 5.86
CA VAL A 16 -13.05 -1.78 4.86
C VAL A 16 -13.78 -0.95 3.81
N VAL A 17 -14.58 0.03 4.23
CA VAL A 17 -15.34 0.87 3.30
C VAL A 17 -14.41 1.72 2.44
N SER A 18 -13.41 2.37 3.03
CA SER A 18 -12.48 3.20 2.29
C SER A 18 -11.58 2.37 1.37
N GLU A 19 -11.21 1.15 1.80
CA GLU A 19 -10.39 0.27 0.97
C GLU A 19 -11.16 -0.20 -0.27
N ASN A 20 -12.43 -0.52 -0.13
CA ASN A 20 -13.27 -0.89 -1.28
C ASN A 20 -13.32 0.24 -2.31
N ASP A 21 -13.42 1.49 -1.86
CA ASP A 21 -13.38 2.65 -2.76
C ASP A 21 -12.00 2.79 -3.42
N ARG A 22 -10.93 2.63 -2.65
CA ARG A 22 -9.56 2.71 -3.18
C ARG A 22 -9.31 1.63 -4.23
N VAL A 23 -9.81 0.42 -4.03
CA VAL A 23 -9.65 -0.67 -5.01
C VAL A 23 -10.31 -0.31 -6.34
N ARG A 24 -11.51 0.25 -6.30
CA ARG A 24 -12.20 0.69 -7.53
C ARG A 24 -11.43 1.79 -8.23
N ARG A 25 -10.98 2.80 -7.49
CA ARG A 25 -10.20 3.91 -8.04
C ARG A 25 -8.86 3.44 -8.59
N ALA A 26 -8.21 2.51 -7.90
CA ALA A 26 -6.94 1.92 -8.33
C ALA A 26 -7.09 1.14 -9.63
N THR A 27 -8.18 0.40 -9.77
CA THR A 27 -8.47 -0.34 -11.00
C THR A 27 -8.59 0.61 -12.19
N VAL A 28 -9.29 1.74 -12.01
CA VAL A 28 -9.42 2.76 -13.05
C VAL A 28 -8.08 3.40 -13.37
N ALA A 29 -7.32 3.78 -12.34
CA ALA A 29 -6.01 4.40 -12.52
C ALA A 29 -5.06 3.46 -13.28
N LEU A 30 -5.06 2.18 -12.95
CA LEU A 30 -4.22 1.20 -13.63
C LEU A 30 -4.63 1.01 -15.09
N ALA A 31 -5.93 0.98 -15.37
CA ALA A 31 -6.45 0.86 -16.73
C ALA A 31 -6.05 2.07 -17.58
N LEU A 32 -5.97 3.25 -16.97
CA LEU A 32 -5.53 4.48 -17.62
C LEU A 32 -4.01 4.66 -17.62
N GLN A 33 -3.27 3.73 -17.03
CA GLN A 33 -1.82 3.81 -16.84
C GLN A 33 -1.40 5.04 -16.03
N ASP A 34 -2.27 5.50 -15.14
CA ASP A 34 -2.00 6.61 -14.24
C ASP A 34 -1.32 6.07 -12.98
N LEU A 35 -0.02 5.85 -13.06
CA LEU A 35 0.77 5.25 -11.98
C LEU A 35 0.92 6.21 -10.80
N THR A 36 0.88 7.50 -11.02
CA THR A 36 0.94 8.48 -9.94
C THR A 36 -0.28 8.34 -9.02
N THR A 37 -1.47 8.32 -9.60
CA THR A 37 -2.70 8.12 -8.82
C THR A 37 -2.72 6.75 -8.18
N PHE A 38 -2.33 5.71 -8.90
CA PHE A 38 -2.26 4.36 -8.38
C PHE A 38 -1.34 4.29 -7.15
N GLY A 39 -0.16 4.92 -7.23
CA GLY A 39 0.78 4.96 -6.13
C GLY A 39 0.24 5.71 -4.90
N GLN A 40 -0.43 6.83 -5.12
CA GLN A 40 -1.08 7.57 -4.03
C GLN A 40 -2.13 6.72 -3.32
N LEU A 41 -2.92 5.96 -4.08
CA LEU A 41 -3.93 5.07 -3.50
C LEU A 41 -3.29 3.96 -2.68
N MET A 42 -2.15 3.44 -3.12
CA MET A 42 -1.38 2.46 -2.34
C MET A 42 -0.90 3.06 -1.02
N ASN A 43 -0.40 4.29 -1.04
CA ASN A 43 0.07 4.97 0.16
C ASN A 43 -1.08 5.19 1.15
N GLU A 44 -2.24 5.61 0.65
CA GLU A 44 -3.44 5.79 1.48
C GLU A 44 -3.91 4.46 2.07
N SER A 45 -3.84 3.39 1.29
CA SER A 45 -4.19 2.05 1.74
C SER A 45 -3.29 1.61 2.90
N HIS A 46 -1.99 1.84 2.80
CA HIS A 46 -1.07 1.50 3.88
C HIS A 46 -1.36 2.31 5.14
N GLN A 47 -1.62 3.61 4.98
CA GLN A 47 -1.95 4.46 6.11
C GLN A 47 -3.19 3.96 6.84
N SER A 48 -4.20 3.53 6.10
CA SER A 48 -5.42 2.99 6.69
C SER A 48 -5.19 1.64 7.37
N LEU A 49 -4.35 0.79 6.77
CA LEU A 49 -3.96 -0.48 7.40
C LEU A 49 -3.25 -0.24 8.73
N ARG A 50 -2.39 0.77 8.80
CA ARG A 50 -1.66 1.12 10.01
C ARG A 50 -2.59 1.72 11.07
N ASP A 51 -3.40 2.71 10.69
CA ASP A 51 -4.13 3.55 11.64
C ASP A 51 -5.53 3.00 11.97
N ASN A 52 -6.20 2.40 10.99
CA ASN A 52 -7.59 1.96 11.14
C ASN A 52 -7.72 0.45 11.33
N PHE A 53 -6.86 -0.33 10.73
CA PHE A 53 -6.90 -1.78 10.86
C PHE A 53 -5.83 -2.30 11.83
N GLU A 54 -4.78 -1.54 12.07
CA GLU A 54 -3.73 -1.79 13.06
C GLU A 54 -2.99 -3.11 12.85
N VAL A 55 -2.75 -3.47 11.59
CA VAL A 55 -2.07 -4.71 11.24
C VAL A 55 -0.60 -4.51 10.84
N SER A 56 -0.14 -3.26 10.80
CA SER A 56 1.24 -2.96 10.46
C SER A 56 2.13 -2.95 11.71
N THR A 57 3.42 -3.15 11.51
CA THR A 57 4.45 -3.05 12.54
C THR A 57 5.33 -1.83 12.29
N ASN A 58 6.09 -1.40 13.31
CA ASN A 58 7.03 -0.28 13.15
C ASN A 58 8.07 -0.57 12.07
N GLN A 59 8.56 -1.81 11.98
CA GLN A 59 9.50 -2.21 10.94
C GLN A 59 8.88 -2.11 9.55
N MET A 60 7.64 -2.53 9.42
CA MET A 60 6.92 -2.47 8.16
C MET A 60 6.64 -1.01 7.76
N ASP A 61 6.23 -0.18 8.71
CA ASP A 61 5.99 1.24 8.46
C ASP A 61 7.25 1.95 8.01
N GLU A 62 8.39 1.63 8.62
CA GLU A 62 9.68 2.20 8.24
C GLU A 62 10.08 1.78 6.83
N ALA A 63 9.91 0.49 6.50
CA ALA A 63 10.21 -0.03 5.17
C ALA A 63 9.35 0.64 4.10
N VAL A 64 8.07 0.81 4.37
CA VAL A 64 7.15 1.50 3.45
C VAL A 64 7.55 2.97 3.29
N ARG A 65 7.86 3.65 4.39
CA ARG A 65 8.29 5.06 4.34
C ARG A 65 9.56 5.21 3.52
N ASN A 66 10.55 4.34 3.72
CA ASN A 66 11.79 4.39 2.96
C ASN A 66 11.53 4.18 1.46
N ALA A 67 10.64 3.26 1.12
CA ALA A 67 10.26 3.03 -0.26
C ALA A 67 9.57 4.25 -0.86
N GLN A 68 8.64 4.86 -0.13
CA GLN A 68 7.91 6.04 -0.59
C GLN A 68 8.82 7.24 -0.85
N GLN A 69 9.93 7.32 -0.14
CA GLN A 69 10.91 8.41 -0.29
C GLN A 69 11.94 8.14 -1.37
N THR A 70 11.96 6.95 -1.95
CA THR A 70 12.91 6.59 -3.00
C THR A 70 12.49 7.24 -4.31
N PRO A 71 13.41 7.97 -4.99
CA PRO A 71 13.08 8.58 -6.29
C PRO A 71 12.60 7.54 -7.30
N GLY A 72 11.55 7.88 -8.04
CA GLY A 72 10.94 7.00 -9.03
C GLY A 72 9.89 6.07 -8.48
N VAL A 73 9.68 6.04 -7.18
CA VAL A 73 8.61 5.24 -6.56
C VAL A 73 7.33 6.05 -6.52
N PHE A 74 6.26 5.49 -7.07
CA PHE A 74 4.93 6.13 -7.07
C PHE A 74 4.18 5.87 -5.76
N GLY A 75 4.38 4.69 -5.17
CA GLY A 75 3.75 4.35 -3.92
C GLY A 75 4.19 2.99 -3.40
N ALA A 76 3.87 2.73 -2.14
CA ALA A 76 4.21 1.49 -1.47
C ALA A 76 3.21 1.18 -0.36
N ARG A 77 2.99 -0.11 -0.12
CA ARG A 77 2.16 -0.58 0.99
C ARG A 77 2.61 -1.96 1.43
N MET A 78 2.24 -2.31 2.65
CA MET A 78 2.40 -3.69 3.10
C MET A 78 1.38 -4.60 2.40
N THR A 79 1.69 -5.89 2.35
CA THR A 79 0.78 -6.92 1.83
C THR A 79 0.81 -8.14 2.74
N GLY A 80 -0.22 -8.97 2.62
CA GLY A 80 -0.37 -10.14 3.48
C GLY A 80 -0.85 -9.77 4.88
N GLY A 81 -0.49 -10.55 5.87
CA GLY A 81 -0.92 -10.38 7.25
C GLY A 81 -0.22 -9.28 8.03
N GLY A 82 0.79 -8.63 7.48
CA GLY A 82 1.54 -7.58 8.13
C GLY A 82 2.58 -8.06 9.14
N PHE A 83 2.53 -9.28 9.56
CA PHE A 83 3.45 -9.84 10.57
C PHE A 83 4.63 -10.51 9.87
N GLY A 84 5.69 -9.74 9.63
CA GLY A 84 6.83 -10.23 8.87
C GLY A 84 6.53 -10.42 7.40
N GLY A 85 5.50 -9.77 6.89
CA GLY A 85 5.09 -9.86 5.49
C GLY A 85 5.98 -9.06 4.56
N CYS A 86 5.48 -8.85 3.36
CA CYS A 86 6.20 -8.14 2.31
C CYS A 86 5.60 -6.76 2.10
N ILE A 87 6.35 -5.89 1.43
CA ILE A 87 5.81 -4.65 0.91
C ILE A 87 5.74 -4.73 -0.62
N VAL A 88 4.74 -4.05 -1.19
CA VAL A 88 4.61 -3.91 -2.64
C VAL A 88 4.94 -2.47 -2.99
N ILE A 89 5.78 -2.29 -3.99
CA ILE A 89 6.25 -0.99 -4.44
C ILE A 89 5.90 -0.85 -5.92
N VAL A 90 5.29 0.28 -6.27
CA VAL A 90 5.08 0.65 -7.66
C VAL A 90 6.07 1.76 -8.01
N ALA A 91 6.89 1.51 -9.01
CA ALA A 91 7.99 2.39 -9.37
C ALA A 91 8.17 2.43 -10.88
N ASP A 92 8.79 3.51 -11.37
CA ASP A 92 9.22 3.57 -12.76
C ASP A 92 10.60 2.89 -12.93
N SER A 93 11.05 2.83 -14.18
CA SER A 93 12.32 2.14 -14.51
C SER A 93 13.56 2.87 -13.99
N THR A 94 13.41 4.12 -13.54
CA THR A 94 14.53 4.91 -13.00
C THR A 94 14.71 4.72 -11.50
N ALA A 95 13.74 4.10 -10.82
CA ALA A 95 13.81 3.89 -9.38
C ALA A 95 14.93 2.93 -9.02
N ASN A 96 15.75 3.30 -8.05
CA ASN A 96 16.82 2.45 -7.56
C ASN A 96 16.33 1.58 -6.41
N VAL A 97 15.55 0.55 -6.78
CA VAL A 97 14.98 -0.38 -5.80
C VAL A 97 16.01 -1.36 -5.24
N ASN A 98 17.20 -1.44 -5.85
CA ASN A 98 18.28 -2.30 -5.36
C ASN A 98 18.81 -1.85 -4.01
N ASN A 99 18.60 -0.59 -3.63
CA ASN A 99 18.94 -0.08 -2.31
C ASN A 99 17.97 -0.54 -1.22
N LEU A 100 16.85 -1.14 -1.61
CA LEU A 100 15.86 -1.67 -0.67
C LEU A 100 16.18 -3.13 -0.41
N GLU A 101 16.54 -3.43 0.82
CA GLU A 101 16.92 -4.77 1.22
C GLU A 101 15.79 -5.77 0.96
N GLY A 102 16.12 -6.89 0.33
CA GLY A 102 15.17 -7.94 0.03
C GLY A 102 14.21 -7.66 -1.13
N ALA A 103 14.46 -6.59 -1.90
CA ALA A 103 13.58 -6.25 -3.02
C ALA A 103 13.73 -7.24 -4.17
N THR A 104 12.59 -7.68 -4.70
CA THR A 104 12.51 -8.50 -5.90
C THR A 104 11.68 -7.76 -6.94
N LEU A 105 12.24 -7.60 -8.14
CA LEU A 105 11.53 -6.90 -9.21
C LEU A 105 10.49 -7.83 -9.84
N VAL A 106 9.24 -7.40 -9.81
CA VAL A 106 8.14 -8.06 -10.49
C VAL A 106 7.61 -7.10 -11.54
N LYS A 107 7.60 -7.51 -12.79
CA LYS A 107 7.05 -6.70 -13.88
C LYS A 107 5.66 -7.20 -14.22
N PRO A 108 4.66 -6.32 -14.31
CA PRO A 108 3.37 -6.73 -14.83
C PRO A 108 3.53 -7.12 -16.30
N VAL A 109 2.97 -8.26 -16.65
CA VAL A 109 2.82 -8.66 -18.04
C VAL A 109 1.45 -8.27 -18.52
N SER A 110 1.27 -8.18 -19.84
CA SER A 110 -0.01 -7.77 -20.42
C SER A 110 -1.14 -8.64 -19.91
N GLY A 111 -2.15 -8.00 -19.33
CA GLY A 111 -3.31 -8.68 -18.75
C GLY A 111 -3.09 -9.29 -17.38
N ALA A 112 -1.91 -9.14 -16.78
CA ALA A 112 -1.65 -9.67 -15.45
C ALA A 112 -2.10 -8.69 -14.38
N ALA A 113 -2.59 -9.25 -13.29
CA ALA A 113 -2.83 -8.46 -12.09
C ALA A 113 -1.51 -8.15 -11.39
N ILE A 114 -1.51 -7.07 -10.59
CA ILE A 114 -0.39 -6.74 -9.74
C ILE A 114 -0.29 -7.80 -8.64
N ILE A 115 0.88 -8.28 -8.45
CA ILE A 115 1.15 -9.28 -7.42
C ILE A 115 1.73 -8.59 -6.19
#